data_a4e18c717ef4e566dfcc3743609db2b4
#
_entry.id   a4e18c717ef4e566dfcc3743609db2b4
#
_cell.length_a   1.000
_cell.length_b   1.000
_cell.length_c   1.000
_cell.angle_alpha   90.00
_cell.angle_beta   90.00
_cell.angle_gamma   90.00
#
_symmetry.space_group_name_H-M   'P 1'
#
loop_
_entity.id
_entity.type
_entity.pdbx_description
1 polymer ?
#
loop_
_entity_poly.entity_id
_entity_poly.type
_entity_poly.pdbx_seq_one_letter_code
_entity_poly.pdbx_strand_id
1 'polypeptide(L)'
;MLLFTRYNRPSMSEDFYYCRFVDGHWGKAVRMAEPLNSGDNEGAGCISQDGRILYFTACGRKDGAGRCDLYISYRKGAGWSQPQNLGPAVNSSGWESQPCLSIDGQTLYFVSDRGGGYGGMDIWRSTLVEGRWGTPVNMGPTINTAGDEKSPFISFDNQSLFFSSNGHVGMGGMDLFVCRRTGDTTWSEPQNLGYPINTRGDESSLIVSPDGSTAIFASDKFGGAGQLDLYTFALPERVRPEPIVYKEEITEVAPELEVGESITLKNVFFQTGKYTLLDISIVELDKVVEMMERHPTLRIELGGHTDNVGSEASNQKLSEQRAKAVYDYLVQHGVEPARLSYKGYGQSQPVADNSTPEGRRQNRRTVFTILEK
;
A
#
# COMPACT_ATOMS: atom_id res chain seq x y z
N MET A 1 16.26 -4.17 3.32
CA MET A 1 16.29 -2.80 3.91
C MET A 1 15.17 -2.68 4.91
N LEU A 2 15.42 -2.07 6.08
CA LEU A 2 14.41 -1.76 7.09
C LEU A 2 14.26 -0.24 7.15
N LEU A 3 13.03 0.27 7.00
CA LEU A 3 12.65 1.66 7.23
C LEU A 3 12.04 1.75 8.64
N PHE A 4 12.41 2.76 9.40
CA PHE A 4 11.89 2.96 10.76
C PHE A 4 11.92 4.43 11.16
N THR A 5 11.11 4.77 12.15
CA THR A 5 11.07 6.10 12.76
C THR A 5 12.06 6.16 13.92
N ARG A 6 12.77 7.26 14.04
CA ARG A 6 13.65 7.53 15.16
C ARG A 6 13.54 8.97 15.61
N TYR A 7 13.45 9.18 16.93
CA TYR A 7 13.53 10.50 17.51
C TYR A 7 14.93 11.08 17.32
N ASN A 8 15.00 12.25 16.70
CA ASN A 8 16.23 12.97 16.44
C ASN A 8 16.39 14.10 17.47
N ARG A 9 17.28 13.90 18.46
CA ARG A 9 17.50 14.88 19.52
C ARG A 9 17.90 16.28 19.04
N PRO A 10 18.78 16.45 18.03
CA PRO A 10 19.14 17.78 17.53
C PRO A 10 17.97 18.58 16.95
N SER A 11 17.06 17.97 16.22
CA SER A 11 15.87 18.62 15.63
C SER A 11 14.66 18.58 16.57
N MET A 12 14.69 17.76 17.62
CA MET A 12 13.56 17.48 18.50
C MET A 12 12.34 16.96 17.73
N SER A 13 12.58 16.25 16.63
CA SER A 13 11.57 15.68 15.72
C SER A 13 11.73 14.19 15.58
N GLU A 14 10.68 13.53 15.16
CA GLU A 14 10.71 12.17 14.66
C GLU A 14 11.03 12.19 13.17
N ASP A 15 11.99 11.36 12.75
CA ASP A 15 12.47 11.29 11.39
C ASP A 15 12.52 9.85 10.88
N PHE A 16 12.43 9.68 9.57
CA PHE A 16 12.70 8.41 8.91
C PHE A 16 14.18 8.12 8.84
N TYR A 17 14.52 6.90 9.23
CA TYR A 17 15.81 6.27 9.05
C TYR A 17 15.67 4.95 8.33
N TYR A 18 16.70 4.53 7.64
CA TYR A 18 16.79 3.19 7.09
C TYR A 18 18.12 2.54 7.43
N CYS A 19 18.12 1.21 7.48
CA CYS A 19 19.34 0.41 7.51
C CYS A 19 19.23 -0.74 6.49
N ARG A 20 20.37 -1.27 6.09
CA ARG A 20 20.46 -2.41 5.16
C ARG A 20 20.97 -3.62 5.91
N PHE A 21 20.42 -4.77 5.59
CA PHE A 21 20.92 -6.05 6.04
C PHE A 21 21.85 -6.59 4.95
N VAL A 22 23.13 -6.71 5.28
CA VAL A 22 24.19 -7.15 4.35
C VAL A 22 25.08 -8.12 5.10
N ASP A 23 25.40 -9.25 4.49
CA ASP A 23 26.29 -10.28 5.04
C ASP A 23 25.93 -10.73 6.46
N GLY A 24 24.62 -10.88 6.74
CA GLY A 24 24.14 -11.33 8.04
C GLY A 24 24.09 -10.25 9.15
N HIS A 25 24.36 -8.98 8.82
CA HIS A 25 24.43 -7.90 9.80
C HIS A 25 23.61 -6.67 9.36
N TRP A 26 23.00 -5.99 10.34
CA TRP A 26 22.39 -4.69 10.12
C TRP A 26 23.46 -3.60 10.05
N GLY A 27 23.44 -2.84 8.96
CA GLY A 27 24.31 -1.68 8.78
C GLY A 27 23.91 -0.50 9.66
N LYS A 28 24.70 0.57 9.61
CA LYS A 28 24.41 1.82 10.33
C LYS A 28 23.10 2.44 9.83
N ALA A 29 22.29 2.95 10.77
CA ALA A 29 21.09 3.73 10.46
C ALA A 29 21.45 5.03 9.75
N VAL A 30 20.80 5.31 8.63
CA VAL A 30 20.98 6.50 7.81
C VAL A 30 19.67 7.29 7.78
N ARG A 31 19.74 8.57 8.16
CA ARG A 31 18.58 9.48 8.08
C ARG A 31 18.19 9.68 6.61
N MET A 32 16.91 9.59 6.31
CA MET A 32 16.44 9.90 4.95
C MET A 32 16.51 11.40 4.69
N ALA A 33 16.74 11.75 3.43
CA ALA A 33 16.80 13.14 3.01
C ALA A 33 15.41 13.73 2.77
N GLU A 34 15.36 15.05 2.58
CA GLU A 34 14.20 15.71 1.99
C GLU A 34 13.85 15.07 0.63
N PRO A 35 12.56 15.07 0.27
CA PRO A 35 11.45 15.77 0.89
C PRO A 35 10.69 14.96 1.96
N LEU A 36 11.12 13.75 2.31
CA LEU A 36 10.41 12.91 3.27
C LEU A 36 10.55 13.46 4.69
N ASN A 37 11.77 13.60 5.17
CA ASN A 37 12.01 14.27 6.45
C ASN A 37 12.01 15.80 6.24
N SER A 38 11.29 16.50 7.09
CA SER A 38 11.22 17.96 7.11
C SER A 38 11.76 18.55 8.43
N GLY A 39 11.26 19.71 8.84
CA GLY A 39 11.48 20.27 10.17
C GLY A 39 10.41 19.85 11.19
N ASP A 40 9.38 19.14 10.72
CA ASP A 40 8.26 18.65 11.54
C ASP A 40 8.49 17.18 11.93
N ASN A 41 7.46 16.50 12.45
CA ASN A 41 7.52 15.08 12.78
C ASN A 41 7.03 14.24 11.60
N GLU A 42 7.87 13.35 11.11
CA GLU A 42 7.51 12.33 10.12
C GLU A 42 7.83 10.94 10.64
N GLY A 43 6.90 10.01 10.47
CA GLY A 43 7.11 8.65 10.95
C GLY A 43 6.06 7.65 10.54
N ALA A 44 6.15 6.46 11.11
CA ALA A 44 5.20 5.37 10.91
C ALA A 44 4.93 5.10 9.43
N GLY A 45 5.98 4.78 8.66
CA GLY A 45 5.89 4.59 7.23
C GLY A 45 5.58 3.15 6.81
N CYS A 46 4.79 3.00 5.75
CA CYS A 46 4.53 1.75 5.06
C CYS A 46 4.90 1.89 3.59
N ILE A 47 5.82 1.04 3.12
CA ILE A 47 6.24 1.00 1.72
C ILE A 47 5.42 -0.07 1.00
N SER A 48 4.94 0.22 -0.22
CA SER A 48 4.32 -0.78 -1.09
C SER A 48 5.30 -1.91 -1.41
N GLN A 49 4.77 -3.09 -1.77
CA GLN A 49 5.58 -4.28 -2.02
C GLN A 49 6.67 -4.05 -3.08
N ASP A 50 6.36 -3.29 -4.12
CA ASP A 50 7.30 -2.94 -5.19
C ASP A 50 8.29 -1.83 -4.81
N GLY A 51 8.20 -1.28 -3.60
CA GLY A 51 9.09 -0.23 -3.10
C GLY A 51 8.89 1.15 -3.72
N ARG A 52 7.80 1.37 -4.45
CA ARG A 52 7.57 2.58 -5.25
C ARG A 52 6.67 3.62 -4.59
N ILE A 53 5.86 3.21 -3.62
CA ILE A 53 4.94 4.09 -2.89
C ILE A 53 5.26 4.02 -1.40
N LEU A 54 5.34 5.16 -0.76
CA LEU A 54 5.46 5.29 0.69
C LEU A 54 4.23 6.03 1.22
N TYR A 55 3.46 5.37 2.07
CA TYR A 55 2.45 6.00 2.93
C TYR A 55 3.06 6.26 4.29
N PHE A 56 2.79 7.41 4.88
CA PHE A 56 3.39 7.77 6.16
C PHE A 56 2.58 8.83 6.91
N THR A 57 2.92 9.02 8.17
CA THR A 57 2.36 10.05 9.02
C THR A 57 3.25 11.28 9.02
N ALA A 58 2.65 12.46 8.91
CA ALA A 58 3.32 13.72 9.20
C ALA A 58 2.43 14.62 10.06
N CYS A 59 3.02 15.27 11.05
CA CYS A 59 2.32 16.11 12.00
C CYS A 59 2.71 17.58 11.81
N GLY A 60 1.74 18.48 12.04
CA GLY A 60 2.02 19.93 12.03
C GLY A 60 2.21 20.55 10.65
N ARG A 61 2.03 19.81 9.56
CA ARG A 61 2.15 20.35 8.20
C ARG A 61 1.01 21.33 7.89
N LYS A 62 1.32 22.37 7.11
CA LYS A 62 0.37 23.46 6.78
C LYS A 62 -0.82 23.01 5.94
N ASP A 63 -0.67 21.94 5.17
CA ASP A 63 -1.69 21.31 4.33
C ASP A 63 -2.43 20.17 5.04
N GLY A 64 -2.15 19.97 6.35
CA GLY A 64 -2.82 18.99 7.19
C GLY A 64 -4.24 19.41 7.57
N ALA A 65 -5.11 18.42 7.79
CA ALA A 65 -6.49 18.59 8.26
C ALA A 65 -6.60 18.52 9.79
N GLY A 66 -5.73 17.73 10.42
CA GLY A 66 -5.71 17.44 11.84
C GLY A 66 -4.38 17.68 12.53
N ARG A 67 -4.19 17.00 13.66
CA ARG A 67 -2.92 17.06 14.41
C ARG A 67 -1.79 16.33 13.69
N CYS A 68 -2.10 15.17 13.16
CA CYS A 68 -1.24 14.37 12.28
C CYS A 68 -2.11 13.79 11.18
N ASP A 69 -1.59 13.75 9.97
CA ASP A 69 -2.29 13.27 8.79
C ASP A 69 -1.47 12.20 8.07
N LEU A 70 -2.15 11.40 7.26
CA LEU A 70 -1.52 10.46 6.35
C LEU A 70 -1.16 11.14 5.02
N TYR A 71 0.06 10.87 4.58
CA TYR A 71 0.65 11.35 3.33
C TYR A 71 1.09 10.20 2.45
N ILE A 72 1.24 10.49 1.17
CA ILE A 72 1.79 9.58 0.17
C ILE A 72 2.96 10.25 -0.55
N SER A 73 4.00 9.47 -0.85
CA SER A 73 5.10 9.87 -1.70
C SER A 73 5.46 8.75 -2.67
N TYR A 74 5.88 9.12 -3.87
CA TYR A 74 6.22 8.19 -4.94
C TYR A 74 7.72 8.15 -5.17
N ARG A 75 8.26 6.97 -5.48
CA ARG A 75 9.67 6.80 -5.83
C ARG A 75 9.99 7.58 -7.11
N LYS A 76 11.06 8.38 -7.08
CA LYS A 76 11.60 9.10 -8.25
C LYS A 76 13.10 8.85 -8.34
N GLY A 77 13.49 7.94 -9.22
CA GLY A 77 14.89 7.53 -9.33
C GLY A 77 15.44 7.05 -7.97
N ALA A 78 16.51 7.69 -7.51
CA ALA A 78 17.10 7.37 -6.20
C ALA A 78 16.38 8.03 -4.99
N GLY A 79 15.44 8.96 -5.24
CA GLY A 79 14.74 9.73 -4.22
C GLY A 79 13.23 9.48 -4.19
N TRP A 80 12.51 10.45 -3.62
CA TRP A 80 11.06 10.45 -3.43
C TRP A 80 10.44 11.74 -3.94
N SER A 81 9.17 11.70 -4.34
CA SER A 81 8.40 12.89 -4.70
C SER A 81 8.12 13.76 -3.48
N GLN A 82 7.71 15.01 -3.70
CA GLN A 82 7.09 15.80 -2.64
C GLN A 82 5.89 15.04 -2.06
N PRO A 83 5.79 14.95 -0.72
CA PRO A 83 4.65 14.35 -0.07
C PRO A 83 3.33 15.03 -0.44
N GLN A 84 2.29 14.22 -0.61
CA GLN A 84 0.94 14.68 -0.89
C GLN A 84 0.03 14.21 0.24
N ASN A 85 -0.75 15.12 0.82
CA ASN A 85 -1.77 14.77 1.82
C ASN A 85 -2.84 13.88 1.19
N LEU A 86 -3.27 12.80 1.86
CA LEU A 86 -4.32 11.91 1.35
C LEU A 86 -5.71 12.56 1.28
N GLY A 87 -5.83 13.76 1.84
CA GLY A 87 -7.03 14.58 1.77
C GLY A 87 -8.15 14.14 2.71
N PRO A 88 -9.27 14.87 2.70
CA PRO A 88 -10.36 14.73 3.68
C PRO A 88 -11.17 13.43 3.52
N ALA A 89 -10.94 12.66 2.46
CA ALA A 89 -11.53 11.33 2.33
C ALA A 89 -10.92 10.34 3.32
N VAL A 90 -9.64 10.53 3.71
CA VAL A 90 -8.91 9.67 4.65
C VAL A 90 -8.63 10.40 5.96
N ASN A 91 -8.08 11.60 5.88
CA ASN A 91 -7.69 12.41 7.04
C ASN A 91 -8.90 13.14 7.66
N SER A 92 -8.89 13.28 8.97
CA SER A 92 -9.90 13.98 9.74
C SER A 92 -9.30 15.19 10.47
N SER A 93 -10.06 15.86 11.32
CA SER A 93 -9.54 16.88 12.24
C SER A 93 -8.79 16.29 13.44
N GLY A 94 -8.73 14.97 13.57
CA GLY A 94 -8.12 14.23 14.65
C GLY A 94 -6.64 13.92 14.41
N TRP A 95 -6.27 12.69 14.74
CA TRP A 95 -4.93 12.14 14.57
C TRP A 95 -5.01 10.86 13.73
N GLU A 96 -4.44 10.87 12.56
CA GLU A 96 -4.29 9.73 11.68
C GLU A 96 -2.83 9.33 11.59
N SER A 97 -2.54 8.03 11.82
CA SER A 97 -1.15 7.54 11.85
C SER A 97 -1.04 6.04 11.54
N GLN A 98 0.20 5.58 11.46
CA GLN A 98 0.57 4.16 11.35
C GLN A 98 -0.12 3.45 10.18
N PRO A 99 0.01 3.98 8.97
CA PRO A 99 -0.58 3.37 7.79
C PRO A 99 0.05 2.01 7.50
N CYS A 100 -0.76 1.06 7.04
CA CYS A 100 -0.32 -0.22 6.49
C CYS A 100 -1.14 -0.55 5.25
N LEU A 101 -0.46 -0.73 4.12
CA LEU A 101 -1.08 -1.04 2.83
C LEU A 101 -1.17 -2.55 2.65
N SER A 102 -2.33 -3.04 2.18
CA SER A 102 -2.45 -4.42 1.72
C SER A 102 -1.54 -4.68 0.53
N ILE A 103 -1.12 -5.95 0.35
CA ILE A 103 -0.16 -6.32 -0.70
C ILE A 103 -0.67 -5.99 -2.11
N ASP A 104 -1.98 -6.08 -2.33
CA ASP A 104 -2.62 -5.74 -3.59
C ASP A 104 -2.81 -4.22 -3.80
N GLY A 105 -2.40 -3.40 -2.81
CA GLY A 105 -2.54 -1.95 -2.86
C GLY A 105 -3.97 -1.43 -2.77
N GLN A 106 -4.97 -2.27 -2.45
CA GLN A 106 -6.38 -1.91 -2.52
C GLN A 106 -6.98 -1.50 -1.18
N THR A 107 -6.32 -1.81 -0.06
CA THR A 107 -6.80 -1.48 1.29
C THR A 107 -5.69 -0.81 2.10
N LEU A 108 -5.98 0.36 2.63
CA LEU A 108 -5.13 1.08 3.58
C LEU A 108 -5.71 0.92 4.98
N TYR A 109 -4.98 0.26 5.87
CA TYR A 109 -5.25 0.21 7.30
C TYR A 109 -4.49 1.33 7.99
N PHE A 110 -5.07 1.93 9.01
CA PHE A 110 -4.41 3.00 9.76
C PHE A 110 -5.09 3.20 11.12
N VAL A 111 -4.46 3.96 11.99
CA VAL A 111 -4.97 4.30 13.33
C VAL A 111 -5.53 5.70 13.32
N SER A 112 -6.66 5.91 14.01
CA SER A 112 -7.27 7.23 14.17
C SER A 112 -8.07 7.34 15.46
N ASP A 113 -8.06 8.56 16.06
CA ASP A 113 -8.92 8.94 17.18
C ASP A 113 -10.20 9.67 16.73
N ARG A 114 -10.58 9.52 15.44
CA ARG A 114 -11.81 10.12 14.90
C ARG A 114 -13.06 9.65 15.60
N GLY A 115 -14.08 10.47 15.63
CA GLY A 115 -15.38 10.11 16.20
C GLY A 115 -16.02 8.88 15.53
N GLY A 116 -16.76 8.09 16.31
CA GLY A 116 -17.41 6.86 15.85
C GLY A 116 -16.58 5.60 16.06
N GLY A 117 -15.47 5.69 16.79
CA GLY A 117 -14.67 4.55 17.25
C GLY A 117 -15.24 3.90 18.51
N TYR A 118 -14.52 2.89 19.01
CA TYR A 118 -14.85 2.13 20.22
C TYR A 118 -14.05 2.61 21.44
N GLY A 119 -12.83 3.12 21.23
CA GLY A 119 -11.89 3.50 22.27
C GLY A 119 -11.21 4.83 22.04
N GLY A 120 -9.97 4.92 22.47
CA GLY A 120 -9.14 6.10 22.29
C GLY A 120 -8.59 6.15 20.86
N MET A 121 -7.77 5.19 20.52
CA MET A 121 -7.19 4.98 19.20
C MET A 121 -7.72 3.68 18.61
N ASP A 122 -8.40 3.76 17.48
CA ASP A 122 -8.96 2.61 16.78
C ASP A 122 -8.24 2.35 15.46
N ILE A 123 -8.26 1.11 15.02
CA ILE A 123 -7.85 0.72 13.66
C ILE A 123 -9.02 0.92 12.70
N TRP A 124 -8.74 1.64 11.63
CA TRP A 124 -9.66 1.92 10.53
C TRP A 124 -9.10 1.38 9.22
N ARG A 125 -9.94 1.20 8.24
CA ARG A 125 -9.54 0.86 6.88
C ARG A 125 -10.22 1.74 5.86
N SER A 126 -9.51 2.07 4.78
CA SER A 126 -10.06 2.69 3.58
C SER A 126 -9.77 1.81 2.38
N THR A 127 -10.69 1.73 1.44
CA THR A 127 -10.54 0.93 0.21
C THR A 127 -10.30 1.86 -0.97
N LEU A 128 -9.33 1.49 -1.81
CA LEU A 128 -9.04 2.21 -3.04
C LEU A 128 -10.09 1.85 -4.11
N VAL A 129 -10.82 2.85 -4.59
CA VAL A 129 -11.81 2.70 -5.64
C VAL A 129 -11.49 3.67 -6.76
N GLU A 130 -11.23 3.17 -7.95
CA GLU A 130 -10.87 3.98 -9.12
C GLU A 130 -9.73 4.99 -8.85
N GLY A 131 -8.70 4.54 -8.13
CA GLY A 131 -7.53 5.35 -7.79
C GLY A 131 -7.76 6.41 -6.71
N ARG A 132 -8.85 6.32 -5.96
CA ARG A 132 -9.17 7.22 -4.84
C ARG A 132 -9.49 6.42 -3.60
N TRP A 133 -8.99 6.86 -2.47
CA TRP A 133 -9.35 6.30 -1.18
C TRP A 133 -10.80 6.65 -0.84
N GLY A 134 -11.59 5.65 -0.44
CA GLY A 134 -12.96 5.81 0.02
C GLY A 134 -13.04 6.27 1.48
N THR A 135 -14.26 6.51 1.96
CA THR A 135 -14.50 6.85 3.36
C THR A 135 -14.03 5.72 4.28
N PRO A 136 -13.24 6.02 5.32
CA PRO A 136 -12.77 5.02 6.25
C PRO A 136 -13.89 4.32 7.01
N VAL A 137 -13.71 3.03 7.22
CA VAL A 137 -14.62 2.17 7.99
C VAL A 137 -13.84 1.65 9.19
N ASN A 138 -14.44 1.77 10.39
CA ASN A 138 -13.89 1.20 11.62
C ASN A 138 -13.83 -0.34 11.50
N MET A 139 -12.75 -0.95 12.01
CA MET A 139 -12.56 -2.40 11.93
C MET A 139 -13.53 -3.22 12.80
N GLY A 140 -14.33 -2.54 13.63
CA GLY A 140 -15.36 -3.16 14.46
C GLY A 140 -14.87 -3.72 15.79
N PRO A 141 -15.80 -4.18 16.64
CA PRO A 141 -15.52 -4.51 18.04
C PRO A 141 -14.73 -5.81 18.25
N THR A 142 -14.52 -6.61 17.20
CA THR A 142 -13.61 -7.77 17.27
C THR A 142 -12.16 -7.31 17.31
N ILE A 143 -11.81 -6.22 16.60
CA ILE A 143 -10.46 -5.67 16.53
C ILE A 143 -10.31 -4.56 17.56
N ASN A 144 -11.22 -3.59 17.57
CA ASN A 144 -11.16 -2.39 18.39
C ASN A 144 -11.90 -2.57 19.72
N THR A 145 -11.35 -2.03 20.79
CA THR A 145 -11.86 -2.12 22.17
C THR A 145 -12.11 -0.73 22.75
N ALA A 146 -12.42 -0.65 24.04
CA ALA A 146 -12.46 0.63 24.76
C ALA A 146 -11.06 1.19 25.07
N GLY A 147 -10.01 0.45 24.80
CA GLY A 147 -8.61 0.86 24.90
C GLY A 147 -8.08 1.51 23.63
N ASP A 148 -6.80 1.35 23.41
CA ASP A 148 -6.09 1.75 22.20
C ASP A 148 -5.68 0.54 21.38
N GLU A 149 -5.97 0.56 20.09
CA GLU A 149 -5.44 -0.37 19.09
C GLU A 149 -4.54 0.38 18.11
N LYS A 150 -3.30 -0.10 17.96
CA LYS A 150 -2.23 0.61 17.23
C LYS A 150 -1.43 -0.32 16.34
N SER A 151 -0.62 0.28 15.47
CA SER A 151 0.38 -0.40 14.64
C SER A 151 -0.17 -1.58 13.83
N PRO A 152 -1.25 -1.40 13.05
CA PRO A 152 -1.76 -2.46 12.21
C PRO A 152 -0.71 -2.87 11.18
N PHE A 153 -0.53 -4.17 11.00
CA PHE A 153 0.26 -4.76 9.94
C PHE A 153 -0.52 -5.89 9.29
N ILE A 154 -1.03 -5.65 8.09
CA ILE A 154 -1.60 -6.72 7.27
C ILE A 154 -0.46 -7.46 6.58
N SER A 155 -0.36 -8.77 6.79
CA SER A 155 0.70 -9.54 6.20
C SER A 155 0.51 -9.73 4.70
N PHE A 156 1.55 -10.22 4.06
CA PHE A 156 1.59 -10.40 2.61
C PHE A 156 0.55 -11.38 2.07
N ASP A 157 -0.05 -12.23 2.92
CA ASP A 157 -1.16 -13.13 2.56
C ASP A 157 -2.52 -12.41 2.46
N ASN A 158 -2.61 -11.12 2.87
CA ASN A 158 -3.86 -10.37 3.05
C ASN A 158 -4.88 -11.05 4.00
N GLN A 159 -4.45 -12.08 4.75
CA GLN A 159 -5.31 -12.88 5.62
C GLN A 159 -4.98 -12.70 7.11
N SER A 160 -3.79 -12.21 7.43
CA SER A 160 -3.27 -12.11 8.79
C SER A 160 -3.05 -10.66 9.16
N LEU A 161 -3.85 -10.12 10.08
CA LEU A 161 -3.70 -8.76 10.61
C LEU A 161 -3.04 -8.85 11.99
N PHE A 162 -1.86 -8.27 12.11
CA PHE A 162 -1.15 -8.07 13.38
C PHE A 162 -1.41 -6.63 13.85
N PHE A 163 -1.50 -6.45 15.17
CA PHE A 163 -1.67 -5.13 15.77
C PHE A 163 -1.26 -5.16 17.25
N SER A 164 -1.09 -4.00 17.86
CA SER A 164 -0.91 -3.86 19.30
C SER A 164 -2.16 -3.30 19.97
N SER A 165 -2.45 -3.76 21.19
CA SER A 165 -3.61 -3.31 21.97
C SER A 165 -3.32 -3.34 23.47
N ASN A 166 -3.89 -2.37 24.19
CA ASN A 166 -3.98 -2.39 25.65
C ASN A 166 -5.40 -2.66 26.16
N GLY A 167 -6.37 -2.87 25.25
CA GLY A 167 -7.75 -3.14 25.60
C GLY A 167 -8.12 -4.63 25.57
N HIS A 168 -7.43 -5.44 24.76
CA HIS A 168 -7.54 -6.90 24.77
C HIS A 168 -6.80 -7.50 25.97
N VAL A 169 -7.17 -8.73 26.35
CA VAL A 169 -6.51 -9.43 27.48
C VAL A 169 -5.04 -9.68 27.13
N GLY A 170 -4.17 -8.98 27.82
CA GLY A 170 -2.73 -8.94 27.60
C GLY A 170 -1.90 -9.32 28.82
N MET A 171 -0.59 -9.06 28.74
CA MET A 171 0.42 -9.34 29.74
C MET A 171 1.02 -8.08 30.36
N GLY A 172 0.91 -6.96 29.66
CA GLY A 172 1.55 -5.70 30.01
C GLY A 172 0.77 -4.46 29.62
N GLY A 173 1.46 -3.48 29.07
CA GLY A 173 0.88 -2.28 28.49
C GLY A 173 0.24 -2.55 27.12
N MET A 174 0.95 -2.24 26.07
CA MET A 174 0.55 -2.61 24.71
C MET A 174 1.08 -4.02 24.39
N ASP A 175 0.22 -4.95 24.11
CA ASP A 175 0.57 -6.31 23.68
C ASP A 175 0.32 -6.51 22.19
N LEU A 176 1.07 -7.40 21.54
CA LEU A 176 0.92 -7.80 20.16
C LEU A 176 -0.10 -8.93 20.00
N PHE A 177 -1.01 -8.75 19.05
CA PHE A 177 -2.07 -9.69 18.70
C PHE A 177 -2.04 -10.02 17.21
N VAL A 178 -2.68 -11.13 16.84
CA VAL A 178 -2.96 -11.52 15.45
C VAL A 178 -4.39 -11.96 15.29
N CYS A 179 -5.04 -11.52 14.21
CA CYS A 179 -6.34 -12.00 13.74
C CYS A 179 -6.22 -12.61 12.36
N ARG A 180 -7.09 -13.57 12.05
CA ARG A 180 -7.23 -14.16 10.71
C ARG A 180 -8.51 -13.64 10.05
N ARG A 181 -8.43 -13.36 8.77
CA ARG A 181 -9.60 -13.00 7.99
C ARG A 181 -10.53 -14.20 7.86
N THR A 182 -11.81 -14.03 8.20
CA THR A 182 -12.85 -15.07 8.10
C THR A 182 -13.87 -14.78 7.01
N GLY A 183 -13.84 -13.58 6.44
CA GLY A 183 -14.69 -13.12 5.35
C GLY A 183 -14.21 -11.77 4.84
N ASP A 184 -14.90 -11.17 3.88
CA ASP A 184 -14.48 -9.92 3.24
C ASP A 184 -14.22 -8.78 4.24
N THR A 185 -15.01 -8.74 5.31
CA THR A 185 -14.93 -7.68 6.33
C THR A 185 -14.83 -8.22 7.75
N THR A 186 -14.78 -9.54 7.94
CA THR A 186 -14.83 -10.19 9.25
C THR A 186 -13.48 -10.84 9.59
N TRP A 187 -13.20 -10.87 10.89
CA TRP A 187 -11.95 -11.35 11.46
C TRP A 187 -12.21 -12.32 12.61
N SER A 188 -11.26 -13.22 12.84
CA SER A 188 -11.27 -14.09 14.04
C SER A 188 -11.06 -13.27 15.30
N GLU A 189 -11.36 -13.85 16.45
CA GLU A 189 -10.95 -13.29 17.75
C GLU A 189 -9.42 -13.09 17.78
N PRO A 190 -8.94 -11.97 18.38
CA PRO A 190 -7.51 -11.67 18.50
C PRO A 190 -6.79 -12.71 19.35
N GLN A 191 -5.72 -13.27 18.82
CA GLN A 191 -4.83 -14.17 19.54
C GLN A 191 -3.61 -13.39 20.03
N ASN A 192 -3.40 -13.33 21.34
CA ASN A 192 -2.18 -12.77 21.95
C ASN A 192 -0.95 -13.59 21.55
N LEU A 193 0.14 -12.95 21.13
CA LEU A 193 1.36 -13.63 20.73
C LEU A 193 2.09 -14.31 21.89
N GLY A 194 1.83 -13.87 23.11
CA GLY A 194 2.31 -14.47 24.34
C GLY A 194 3.80 -14.24 24.63
N TYR A 195 4.23 -14.70 25.81
CA TYR A 195 5.64 -14.65 26.19
C TYR A 195 6.48 -15.60 25.31
N PRO A 196 7.73 -15.24 24.95
CA PRO A 196 8.49 -14.05 25.33
C PRO A 196 8.36 -12.84 24.39
N ILE A 197 7.39 -12.84 23.48
CA ILE A 197 7.15 -11.74 22.56
C ILE A 197 6.52 -10.57 23.31
N ASN A 198 5.36 -10.82 23.92
CA ASN A 198 4.70 -9.90 24.83
C ASN A 198 5.30 -10.01 26.21
N THR A 199 5.46 -8.88 26.90
CA THR A 199 6.07 -8.76 28.22
C THR A 199 5.19 -7.92 29.15
N ARG A 200 5.77 -7.33 30.19
CA ARG A 200 5.08 -6.35 31.05
C ARG A 200 5.16 -4.92 30.50
N GLY A 201 5.98 -4.71 29.48
CA GLY A 201 6.19 -3.44 28.83
C GLY A 201 5.20 -3.18 27.70
N ASP A 202 5.64 -2.32 26.79
CA ASP A 202 4.91 -1.99 25.57
C ASP A 202 5.56 -2.69 24.36
N GLU A 203 4.82 -3.48 23.63
CA GLU A 203 5.20 -4.09 22.38
C GLU A 203 4.34 -3.51 21.24
N SER A 204 4.99 -3.09 20.15
CA SER A 204 4.30 -2.44 19.03
C SER A 204 5.03 -2.59 17.69
N SER A 205 4.44 -2.07 16.63
CA SER A 205 5.06 -1.89 15.31
C SER A 205 5.64 -3.18 14.73
N LEU A 206 4.92 -4.30 14.91
CA LEU A 206 5.34 -5.59 14.37
C LEU A 206 5.19 -5.60 12.85
N ILE A 207 6.24 -6.06 12.17
CA ILE A 207 6.23 -6.42 10.76
C ILE A 207 6.74 -7.85 10.60
N VAL A 208 6.25 -8.55 9.58
CA VAL A 208 6.64 -9.94 9.28
C VAL A 208 7.35 -9.98 7.93
N SER A 209 8.38 -10.84 7.83
CA SER A 209 9.08 -11.08 6.56
C SER A 209 8.13 -11.68 5.51
N PRO A 210 8.43 -11.50 4.20
CA PRO A 210 7.57 -12.01 3.12
C PRO A 210 7.34 -13.52 3.15
N ASP A 211 8.32 -14.29 3.67
CA ASP A 211 8.22 -15.74 3.85
C ASP A 211 7.44 -16.16 5.12
N GLY A 212 6.98 -15.18 5.91
CA GLY A 212 6.23 -15.41 7.14
C GLY A 212 7.05 -15.95 8.31
N SER A 213 8.36 -16.15 8.15
CA SER A 213 9.18 -16.86 9.14
C SER A 213 9.72 -15.97 10.27
N THR A 214 9.98 -14.71 9.97
CA THR A 214 10.66 -13.77 10.87
C THR A 214 9.83 -12.53 11.09
N ALA A 215 9.77 -12.04 12.32
CA ALA A 215 9.15 -10.76 12.66
C ALA A 215 10.16 -9.81 13.27
N ILE A 216 9.93 -8.51 13.07
CA ILE A 216 10.62 -7.40 13.73
C ILE A 216 9.55 -6.57 14.45
N PHE A 217 9.80 -6.16 15.68
CA PHE A 217 8.87 -5.36 16.47
C PHE A 217 9.64 -4.40 17.38
N ALA A 218 8.95 -3.39 17.89
CA ALA A 218 9.47 -2.46 18.88
C ALA A 218 9.01 -2.86 20.28
N SER A 219 9.91 -2.81 21.27
CA SER A 219 9.58 -3.09 22.68
C SER A 219 10.45 -2.25 23.61
N ASP A 220 9.88 -1.85 24.75
CA ASP A 220 10.58 -1.21 25.87
C ASP A 220 11.03 -2.21 26.95
N LYS A 221 11.05 -3.50 26.62
CA LYS A 221 11.42 -4.56 27.55
C LYS A 221 12.76 -4.30 28.22
N PHE A 222 12.88 -4.77 29.46
CA PHE A 222 14.07 -4.60 30.28
C PHE A 222 15.35 -5.09 29.56
N GLY A 223 16.42 -4.28 29.64
CA GLY A 223 17.71 -4.56 29.01
C GLY A 223 17.94 -3.97 27.64
N GLY A 224 17.02 -3.15 27.14
CA GLY A 224 17.18 -2.36 25.92
C GLY A 224 18.16 -1.19 26.08
N ALA A 225 18.49 -0.54 24.96
CA ALA A 225 19.38 0.61 24.90
C ALA A 225 18.65 1.96 24.94
N GLY A 226 17.33 1.96 24.65
CA GLY A 226 16.48 3.16 24.59
C GLY A 226 15.14 3.00 25.31
N GLN A 227 14.15 3.77 24.89
CA GLN A 227 12.77 3.59 25.36
C GLN A 227 12.13 2.42 24.61
N LEU A 228 12.12 2.48 23.26
CA LEU A 228 11.71 1.39 22.40
C LEU A 228 12.90 0.97 21.54
N ASP A 229 13.24 -0.28 21.61
CA ASP A 229 14.27 -0.90 20.78
C ASP A 229 13.65 -1.90 19.80
N LEU A 230 14.33 -2.11 18.66
CA LEU A 230 13.88 -3.07 17.66
C LEU A 230 14.44 -4.47 17.97
N TYR A 231 13.53 -5.42 18.03
CA TYR A 231 13.83 -6.84 18.25
C TYR A 231 13.39 -7.67 17.06
N THR A 232 14.11 -8.77 16.83
CA THR A 232 13.74 -9.76 15.80
C THR A 232 13.58 -11.13 16.45
N PHE A 233 12.62 -11.91 15.95
CA PHE A 233 12.40 -13.28 16.41
C PHE A 233 11.83 -14.16 15.28
N ALA A 234 12.03 -15.47 15.40
CA ALA A 234 11.36 -16.44 14.53
C ALA A 234 9.88 -16.51 14.90
N LEU A 235 8.99 -16.15 13.98
CA LEU A 235 7.55 -16.17 14.24
C LEU A 235 7.06 -17.60 14.48
N PRO A 236 6.36 -17.89 15.61
CA PRO A 236 5.86 -19.24 15.88
C PRO A 236 4.92 -19.73 14.79
N GLU A 237 5.02 -21.01 14.38
CA GLU A 237 4.24 -21.57 13.27
C GLU A 237 2.74 -21.32 13.36
N ARG A 238 2.17 -21.43 14.57
CA ARG A 238 0.74 -21.21 14.82
C ARG A 238 0.21 -19.83 14.40
N VAL A 239 1.10 -18.84 14.31
CA VAL A 239 0.75 -17.44 13.99
C VAL A 239 1.39 -16.96 12.69
N ARG A 240 2.12 -17.83 11.98
CA ARG A 240 2.69 -17.49 10.68
C ARG A 240 1.58 -17.20 9.66
N PRO A 241 1.74 -16.14 8.86
CA PRO A 241 0.96 -15.97 7.65
C PRO A 241 1.18 -17.13 6.68
N GLU A 242 0.21 -17.35 5.79
CA GLU A 242 0.44 -18.26 4.66
C GLU A 242 1.59 -17.72 3.80
N PRO A 243 2.52 -18.60 3.35
CA PRO A 243 3.59 -18.17 2.47
C PRO A 243 3.02 -17.58 1.19
N ILE A 244 3.55 -16.45 0.74
CA ILE A 244 3.15 -15.89 -0.55
C ILE A 244 3.67 -16.80 -1.65
N VAL A 245 2.76 -17.29 -2.47
CA VAL A 245 3.10 -17.63 -3.86
C VAL A 245 3.18 -16.28 -4.58
N TYR A 246 4.38 -15.80 -4.87
CA TYR A 246 4.58 -14.57 -5.65
C TYR A 246 3.73 -14.66 -6.91
N LYS A 247 2.73 -13.80 -7.02
CA LYS A 247 2.10 -13.54 -8.31
C LYS A 247 3.08 -12.67 -9.07
N GLU A 248 3.63 -13.26 -10.10
CA GLU A 248 4.64 -12.70 -10.98
C GLU A 248 4.33 -11.26 -11.37
N GLU A 249 5.34 -10.39 -11.28
CA GLU A 249 5.22 -9.00 -11.73
C GLU A 249 5.09 -8.94 -13.26
N ILE A 250 4.47 -7.89 -13.78
CA ILE A 250 4.31 -7.64 -15.23
C ILE A 250 5.63 -7.85 -15.98
N THR A 251 6.74 -7.44 -15.37
CA THR A 251 8.10 -7.56 -15.92
C THR A 251 8.58 -9.01 -16.08
N GLU A 252 8.05 -9.95 -15.30
CA GLU A 252 8.41 -11.37 -15.32
C GLU A 252 7.45 -12.19 -16.20
N VAL A 253 6.17 -11.83 -16.20
CA VAL A 253 5.11 -12.57 -16.92
C VAL A 253 5.07 -12.24 -18.40
N ALA A 254 5.28 -10.99 -18.78
CA ALA A 254 5.14 -10.55 -20.17
C ALA A 254 6.03 -11.30 -21.18
N PRO A 255 7.29 -11.69 -20.85
CA PRO A 255 8.11 -12.50 -21.75
C PRO A 255 7.61 -13.93 -21.97
N GLU A 256 6.81 -14.46 -21.06
CA GLU A 256 6.25 -15.81 -21.14
C GLU A 256 4.95 -15.85 -21.94
N LEU A 257 4.26 -14.71 -22.09
CA LEU A 257 3.02 -14.62 -22.86
C LEU A 257 3.28 -14.85 -24.34
N GLU A 258 2.32 -15.49 -24.98
CA GLU A 258 2.33 -15.66 -26.44
C GLU A 258 1.78 -14.42 -27.16
N VAL A 259 2.11 -14.31 -28.46
CA VAL A 259 1.53 -13.27 -29.31
C VAL A 259 0.01 -13.40 -29.34
N GLY A 260 -0.67 -12.30 -29.07
CA GLY A 260 -2.15 -12.23 -28.94
C GLY A 260 -2.66 -12.34 -27.49
N GLU A 261 -1.83 -12.73 -26.54
CA GLU A 261 -2.20 -12.73 -25.12
C GLU A 261 -2.15 -11.32 -24.52
N SER A 262 -3.02 -11.08 -23.54
CA SER A 262 -3.20 -9.76 -22.92
C SER A 262 -3.08 -9.81 -21.41
N ILE A 263 -2.46 -8.77 -20.83
CA ILE A 263 -2.45 -8.51 -19.39
C ILE A 263 -3.29 -7.28 -19.07
N THR A 264 -4.11 -7.39 -18.03
CA THR A 264 -4.81 -6.23 -17.45
C THR A 264 -3.89 -5.46 -16.52
N LEU A 265 -3.72 -4.16 -16.77
CA LEU A 265 -3.02 -3.24 -15.91
C LEU A 265 -3.92 -2.89 -14.71
N LYS A 266 -3.60 -3.43 -13.53
CA LYS A 266 -4.51 -3.41 -12.36
C LYS A 266 -4.70 -2.03 -11.75
N ASN A 267 -3.66 -1.19 -11.81
CA ASN A 267 -3.58 0.09 -11.11
C ASN A 267 -3.50 1.29 -12.06
N VAL A 268 -4.09 1.20 -13.26
CA VAL A 268 -4.20 2.33 -14.18
C VAL A 268 -5.57 2.97 -14.04
N PHE A 269 -5.61 4.15 -13.44
CA PHE A 269 -6.81 4.89 -13.10
C PHE A 269 -6.85 6.27 -13.77
N PHE A 270 -8.06 6.73 -14.07
CA PHE A 270 -8.31 8.02 -14.70
C PHE A 270 -9.24 8.87 -13.85
N GLN A 271 -9.21 10.18 -14.05
CA GLN A 271 -10.25 11.04 -13.50
C GLN A 271 -11.62 10.62 -14.04
N THR A 272 -12.65 10.66 -13.18
CA THR A 272 -14.02 10.22 -13.53
C THR A 272 -14.51 10.90 -14.81
N GLY A 273 -14.92 10.08 -15.78
CA GLY A 273 -15.41 10.55 -17.09
C GLY A 273 -14.34 11.20 -17.97
N LYS A 274 -13.05 11.14 -17.60
CA LYS A 274 -11.93 11.72 -18.34
C LYS A 274 -10.89 10.66 -18.72
N TYR A 275 -9.90 11.08 -19.50
CA TYR A 275 -8.73 10.30 -19.89
C TYR A 275 -7.43 10.80 -19.20
N THR A 276 -7.53 11.74 -18.26
CA THR A 276 -6.39 12.20 -17.46
C THR A 276 -6.02 11.12 -16.46
N LEU A 277 -4.79 10.61 -16.53
CA LEU A 277 -4.23 9.64 -15.59
C LEU A 277 -4.15 10.24 -14.18
N LEU A 278 -4.41 9.40 -13.18
CA LEU A 278 -4.14 9.75 -11.77
C LEU A 278 -2.69 9.41 -11.42
N ASP A 279 -2.08 10.17 -10.50
CA ASP A 279 -0.68 10.00 -10.12
C ASP A 279 -0.34 8.59 -9.63
N ILE A 280 -1.28 7.93 -8.96
CA ILE A 280 -1.13 6.54 -8.51
C ILE A 280 -0.90 5.55 -9.68
N SER A 281 -1.37 5.89 -10.90
CA SER A 281 -1.20 5.06 -12.09
C SER A 281 0.24 5.03 -12.60
N ILE A 282 1.03 6.05 -12.27
CA ILE A 282 2.42 6.20 -12.72
C ILE A 282 3.24 4.97 -12.32
N VAL A 283 3.02 4.46 -11.12
CA VAL A 283 3.75 3.29 -10.60
C VAL A 283 3.55 2.04 -11.47
N GLU A 284 2.32 1.80 -11.92
CA GLU A 284 2.03 0.66 -12.81
C GLU A 284 2.57 0.87 -14.22
N LEU A 285 2.52 2.10 -14.71
CA LEU A 285 3.03 2.44 -16.03
C LEU A 285 4.56 2.41 -16.09
N ASP A 286 5.25 2.78 -15.02
CA ASP A 286 6.71 2.65 -14.93
C ASP A 286 7.17 1.20 -15.01
N LYS A 287 6.39 0.24 -14.48
CA LYS A 287 6.67 -1.19 -14.64
C LYS A 287 6.58 -1.60 -16.12
N VAL A 288 5.62 -1.05 -16.87
CA VAL A 288 5.52 -1.31 -18.32
C VAL A 288 6.72 -0.71 -19.05
N VAL A 289 7.16 0.50 -18.69
CA VAL A 289 8.39 1.10 -19.24
C VAL A 289 9.59 0.18 -19.01
N GLU A 290 9.83 -0.25 -17.76
CA GLU A 290 10.94 -1.15 -17.42
C GLU A 290 10.87 -2.49 -18.17
N MET A 291 9.68 -3.06 -18.32
CA MET A 291 9.46 -4.26 -19.12
C MET A 291 9.89 -4.02 -20.58
N MET A 292 9.45 -2.92 -21.17
CA MET A 292 9.80 -2.56 -22.56
C MET A 292 11.29 -2.27 -22.73
N GLU A 293 11.98 -1.73 -21.73
CA GLU A 293 13.43 -1.55 -21.72
C GLU A 293 14.19 -2.86 -21.66
N ARG A 294 13.73 -3.81 -20.81
CA ARG A 294 14.35 -5.14 -20.67
C ARG A 294 14.15 -6.02 -21.90
N HIS A 295 13.10 -5.76 -22.69
CA HIS A 295 12.74 -6.54 -23.89
C HIS A 295 12.66 -5.64 -25.12
N PRO A 296 13.82 -5.30 -25.75
CA PRO A 296 13.89 -4.30 -26.84
C PRO A 296 13.10 -4.65 -28.11
N THR A 297 12.86 -5.93 -28.36
CA THR A 297 12.10 -6.42 -29.53
C THR A 297 10.59 -6.48 -29.29
N LEU A 298 10.14 -6.41 -28.02
CA LEU A 298 8.74 -6.54 -27.67
C LEU A 298 7.92 -5.39 -28.25
N ARG A 299 6.78 -5.75 -28.90
CA ARG A 299 5.78 -4.79 -29.38
C ARG A 299 4.43 -5.08 -28.74
N ILE A 300 3.74 -4.05 -28.28
CA ILE A 300 2.47 -4.17 -27.56
C ILE A 300 1.39 -3.25 -28.13
N GLU A 301 0.13 -3.67 -28.00
CA GLU A 301 -1.05 -2.83 -28.18
C GLU A 301 -1.64 -2.48 -26.81
N LEU A 302 -1.91 -1.21 -26.58
CA LEU A 302 -2.60 -0.71 -25.40
C LEU A 302 -4.09 -0.64 -25.67
N GLY A 303 -4.87 -1.45 -24.97
CA GLY A 303 -6.32 -1.57 -25.12
C GLY A 303 -7.08 -0.83 -24.01
N GLY A 304 -7.98 0.08 -24.36
CA GLY A 304 -8.89 0.73 -23.42
C GLY A 304 -10.29 0.13 -23.47
N HIS A 305 -10.88 -0.14 -22.29
CA HIS A 305 -12.24 -0.69 -22.18
C HIS A 305 -13.09 0.14 -21.22
N THR A 306 -14.41 0.15 -21.45
CA THR A 306 -15.41 0.78 -20.59
C THR A 306 -16.45 -0.24 -20.14
N ASP A 307 -17.25 0.13 -19.17
CA ASP A 307 -18.54 -0.53 -18.92
C ASP A 307 -19.59 -0.07 -19.95
N ASN A 308 -20.84 -0.48 -19.75
CA ASN A 308 -21.97 -0.15 -20.63
C ASN A 308 -22.73 1.13 -20.21
N VAL A 309 -22.19 1.94 -19.29
CA VAL A 309 -22.82 3.20 -18.89
C VAL A 309 -22.49 4.29 -19.89
N GLY A 310 -23.51 4.88 -20.50
CA GLY A 310 -23.39 5.87 -21.58
C GLY A 310 -23.64 5.32 -22.96
N SER A 311 -23.44 6.15 -24.00
CA SER A 311 -23.62 5.70 -25.40
C SER A 311 -22.37 4.95 -25.87
N GLU A 312 -22.56 3.99 -26.76
CA GLU A 312 -21.49 3.22 -27.39
C GLU A 312 -20.44 4.13 -28.04
N ALA A 313 -20.89 5.16 -28.78
CA ALA A 313 -19.98 6.12 -29.41
C ALA A 313 -19.15 6.91 -28.38
N SER A 314 -19.73 7.30 -27.23
CA SER A 314 -19.00 7.99 -26.16
C SER A 314 -18.01 7.06 -25.52
N ASN A 315 -18.39 5.80 -25.26
CA ASN A 315 -17.54 4.79 -24.66
C ASN A 315 -16.37 4.40 -25.57
N GLN A 316 -16.63 4.29 -26.87
CA GLN A 316 -15.60 4.06 -27.89
C GLN A 316 -14.55 5.18 -27.88
N LYS A 317 -14.99 6.44 -27.91
CA LYS A 317 -14.10 7.60 -27.87
C LYS A 317 -13.32 7.71 -26.57
N LEU A 318 -13.99 7.50 -25.42
CA LEU A 318 -13.34 7.57 -24.10
C LEU A 318 -12.27 6.49 -23.94
N SER A 319 -12.57 5.26 -24.36
CA SER A 319 -11.64 4.14 -24.28
C SER A 319 -10.38 4.37 -25.13
N GLU A 320 -10.56 4.92 -26.34
CA GLU A 320 -9.45 5.27 -27.23
C GLU A 320 -8.59 6.39 -26.64
N GLN A 321 -9.21 7.43 -26.08
CA GLN A 321 -8.47 8.52 -25.42
C GLN A 321 -7.69 8.03 -24.20
N ARG A 322 -8.21 7.07 -23.44
CA ARG A 322 -7.51 6.45 -22.30
C ARG A 322 -6.34 5.60 -22.74
N ALA A 323 -6.52 4.75 -23.75
CA ALA A 323 -5.42 3.98 -24.34
C ALA A 323 -4.34 4.89 -24.89
N LYS A 324 -4.73 5.99 -25.55
CA LYS A 324 -3.79 7.02 -26.04
C LYS A 324 -3.03 7.70 -24.89
N ALA A 325 -3.67 8.02 -23.78
CA ALA A 325 -3.00 8.64 -22.64
C ALA A 325 -1.91 7.74 -22.04
N VAL A 326 -2.15 6.43 -22.00
CA VAL A 326 -1.13 5.44 -21.59
C VAL A 326 0.00 5.37 -22.64
N TYR A 327 -0.33 5.31 -23.91
CA TYR A 327 0.64 5.36 -25.02
C TYR A 327 1.54 6.61 -24.91
N ASP A 328 0.94 7.79 -24.77
CA ASP A 328 1.67 9.05 -24.64
C ASP A 328 2.61 9.04 -23.43
N TYR A 329 2.18 8.46 -22.30
CA TYR A 329 3.02 8.29 -21.12
C TYR A 329 4.24 7.42 -21.42
N LEU A 330 4.08 6.24 -22.00
CA LEU A 330 5.20 5.34 -22.31
C LEU A 330 6.20 5.98 -23.28
N VAL A 331 5.71 6.67 -24.31
CA VAL A 331 6.58 7.41 -25.26
C VAL A 331 7.38 8.52 -24.56
N GLN A 332 6.73 9.27 -23.67
CA GLN A 332 7.40 10.33 -22.89
C GLN A 332 8.48 9.77 -21.96
N HIS A 333 8.36 8.49 -21.55
CA HIS A 333 9.33 7.81 -20.69
C HIS A 333 10.30 6.89 -21.46
N GLY A 334 10.46 7.12 -22.76
CA GLY A 334 11.55 6.55 -23.54
C GLY A 334 11.23 5.30 -24.34
N VAL A 335 9.96 4.81 -24.32
CA VAL A 335 9.57 3.68 -25.17
C VAL A 335 9.39 4.17 -26.61
N GLU A 336 10.03 3.50 -27.57
CA GLU A 336 9.96 3.86 -28.98
C GLU A 336 8.53 3.76 -29.52
N PRO A 337 7.98 4.81 -30.21
CA PRO A 337 6.61 4.79 -30.75
C PRO A 337 6.33 3.62 -31.69
N ALA A 338 7.31 3.16 -32.46
CA ALA A 338 7.19 2.04 -33.40
C ALA A 338 6.88 0.69 -32.70
N ARG A 339 7.15 0.59 -31.42
CA ARG A 339 6.91 -0.59 -30.59
C ARG A 339 5.53 -0.59 -29.91
N LEU A 340 4.80 0.50 -30.05
CA LEU A 340 3.53 0.71 -29.36
C LEU A 340 2.42 0.97 -30.38
N SER A 341 1.25 0.43 -30.10
CA SER A 341 -0.02 0.84 -30.71
C SER A 341 -1.06 1.04 -29.61
N TYR A 342 -2.15 1.72 -29.91
CA TYR A 342 -3.27 1.88 -28.99
C TYR A 342 -4.60 1.74 -29.69
N LYS A 343 -5.60 1.21 -28.95
CA LYS A 343 -6.94 1.00 -29.47
C LYS A 343 -7.99 1.14 -28.36
N GLY A 344 -9.09 1.81 -28.66
CA GLY A 344 -10.28 1.79 -27.84
C GLY A 344 -11.18 0.64 -28.25
N TYR A 345 -11.69 -0.09 -27.29
CA TYR A 345 -12.66 -1.18 -27.48
C TYR A 345 -14.04 -0.81 -26.95
N GLY A 346 -14.17 0.36 -26.29
CA GLY A 346 -15.44 0.77 -25.69
C GLY A 346 -15.99 -0.31 -24.76
N GLN A 347 -17.27 -0.56 -24.88
CA GLN A 347 -18.01 -1.58 -24.13
C GLN A 347 -18.13 -2.94 -24.87
N SER A 348 -17.48 -3.10 -26.02
CA SER A 348 -17.71 -4.26 -26.93
C SER A 348 -17.11 -5.57 -26.43
N GLN A 349 -16.18 -5.51 -25.46
CA GLN A 349 -15.48 -6.67 -24.94
C GLN A 349 -15.58 -6.75 -23.41
N PRO A 350 -16.76 -7.01 -22.83
CA PRO A 350 -16.92 -7.16 -21.40
C PRO A 350 -16.25 -8.45 -20.89
N VAL A 351 -15.61 -8.38 -19.73
CA VAL A 351 -15.02 -9.54 -19.02
C VAL A 351 -15.85 -9.96 -17.81
N ALA A 352 -16.85 -9.14 -17.45
CA ALA A 352 -17.76 -9.40 -16.33
C ALA A 352 -19.17 -8.83 -16.64
N ASP A 353 -20.13 -9.23 -15.79
CA ASP A 353 -21.53 -8.81 -15.95
C ASP A 353 -21.72 -7.31 -15.67
N ASN A 354 -22.13 -6.55 -16.67
CA ASN A 354 -22.41 -5.13 -16.57
C ASN A 354 -23.65 -4.78 -15.71
N SER A 355 -24.48 -5.74 -15.35
CA SER A 355 -25.65 -5.51 -14.49
C SER A 355 -25.24 -5.18 -13.06
N THR A 356 -24.08 -5.66 -12.61
CA THR A 356 -23.55 -5.45 -11.27
C THR A 356 -22.55 -4.29 -11.21
N PRO A 357 -22.48 -3.52 -10.11
CA PRO A 357 -21.45 -2.50 -9.94
C PRO A 357 -20.04 -3.07 -10.02
N GLU A 358 -19.82 -4.26 -9.45
CA GLU A 358 -18.55 -4.95 -9.46
C GLU A 358 -18.12 -5.36 -10.88
N GLY A 359 -19.02 -5.96 -11.64
CA GLY A 359 -18.74 -6.34 -13.04
C GLY A 359 -18.45 -5.11 -13.92
N ARG A 360 -19.18 -4.00 -13.72
CA ARG A 360 -18.85 -2.74 -14.40
C ARG A 360 -17.44 -2.25 -14.01
N ARG A 361 -17.03 -2.37 -12.76
CA ARG A 361 -15.69 -2.02 -12.32
C ARG A 361 -14.62 -2.84 -13.04
N GLN A 362 -14.82 -4.14 -13.19
CA GLN A 362 -13.90 -5.03 -13.90
C GLN A 362 -13.85 -4.72 -15.41
N ASN A 363 -14.96 -4.29 -16.00
CA ASN A 363 -15.01 -3.91 -17.39
C ASN A 363 -14.29 -2.59 -17.70
N ARG A 364 -14.24 -1.64 -16.77
CA ARG A 364 -13.42 -0.41 -16.86
C ARG A 364 -11.95 -0.73 -16.61
N ARG A 365 -11.25 -1.19 -17.63
CA ARG A 365 -9.87 -1.63 -17.55
C ARG A 365 -9.00 -1.11 -18.69
N THR A 366 -7.70 -1.11 -18.45
CA THR A 366 -6.67 -0.95 -19.49
C THR A 366 -5.88 -2.25 -19.57
N VAL A 367 -5.60 -2.70 -20.78
CA VAL A 367 -4.81 -3.91 -21.03
C VAL A 367 -3.64 -3.58 -21.95
N PHE A 368 -2.60 -4.42 -21.93
CA PHE A 368 -1.70 -4.49 -23.06
C PHE A 368 -1.71 -5.90 -23.65
N THR A 369 -1.56 -6.00 -24.96
CA THR A 369 -1.56 -7.25 -25.72
C THR A 369 -0.22 -7.38 -26.44
N ILE A 370 0.39 -8.56 -26.40
CA ILE A 370 1.64 -8.83 -27.10
C ILE A 370 1.37 -8.92 -28.60
N LEU A 371 2.03 -8.08 -29.40
CA LEU A 371 1.95 -8.11 -30.86
C LEU A 371 3.11 -8.84 -31.50
N GLU A 372 4.31 -8.70 -30.92
CA GLU A 372 5.54 -9.29 -31.43
C GLU A 372 6.56 -9.39 -30.28
N LYS A 373 7.43 -10.41 -30.33
CA LYS A 373 8.50 -10.64 -29.36
C LYS A 373 9.87 -10.39 -29.95
#